data_2488f194a724a99cc72d0f4437fe256c
#
_entry.id   2488f194a724a99cc72d0f4437fe256c
#
_cell.length_a   1.000
_cell.length_b   1.000
_cell.length_c   1.000
_cell.angle_alpha   90.00
_cell.angle_beta   90.00
_cell.angle_gamma   90.00
#
_symmetry.space_group_name_H-M   'P 1'
#
loop_
_entity.id
_entity.type
_entity.pdbx_description
1 polymer ?
#
loop_
_entity_poly.entity_id
_entity_poly.type
_entity_poly.pdbx_seq_one_letter_code
_entity_poly.pdbx_strand_id
1 'polypeptide(L)'
;MKIQLSDHFSYKRLLRFVAPSILMLLCTSVYSIVDGFFVSNYVGKTPFAALNLVMPVLMGVGTLGFMAGTGGSAVVSMTLGEGRKELANEYFSLIVYVTLAVSIVVGFICFVLAPQIALALGADGELEADCVRYSRILFLSSPAFVMQYLFQSFFIAAEKPTLSLKVNVIAGLTNAVLDYVLIVVFPLGLVGAALATAAGQLVGGIIPVIYFFRENGSLLQLGKAKWHGKVIWQTVTNGSSELVTNISTSIVSILYNFQLMEAAGENGVAAYGIIMYVDIIFMTLYLGYSLGSAPIVSFHYGAGNHAELKNLCRKSLVIISACGVILLTASQILAGPLVKIFANYDQELLEMTTWGFRIYAIAFMVRGMNVWGSSFFTALNNGAVSAAISFLRTFVFQIVIVLILPKLIGITGVWLSIVLAEFLALFVTIGFLIAKRKKYYYA
;
A
#
# COMPACT_ATOMS: atom_id res chain seq x y z
N MET A 1 -17.21 -11.46 -21.44
CA MET A 1 -16.91 -12.69 -20.70
C MET A 1 -16.34 -12.29 -19.35
N LYS A 2 -16.86 -12.85 -18.26
CA LYS A 2 -16.32 -12.65 -16.89
C LYS A 2 -15.04 -13.46 -16.79
N ILE A 3 -13.95 -12.86 -16.31
CA ILE A 3 -12.67 -13.55 -16.11
C ILE A 3 -12.73 -14.23 -14.74
N GLN A 4 -12.43 -15.54 -14.69
CA GLN A 4 -12.40 -16.35 -13.47
C GLN A 4 -10.95 -16.64 -13.06
N LEU A 5 -10.73 -16.93 -11.76
CA LEU A 5 -9.40 -17.30 -11.25
C LEU A 5 -8.88 -18.59 -11.88
N SER A 6 -9.78 -19.50 -12.27
CA SER A 6 -9.46 -20.80 -12.90
C SER A 6 -9.10 -20.70 -14.39
N ASP A 7 -9.28 -19.54 -15.01
CA ASP A 7 -9.02 -19.36 -16.45
C ASP A 7 -7.51 -19.47 -16.78
N HIS A 8 -7.24 -19.79 -18.05
CA HIS A 8 -5.89 -19.59 -18.61
C HIS A 8 -5.68 -18.10 -18.88
N PHE A 9 -4.56 -17.55 -18.39
CA PHE A 9 -4.24 -16.13 -18.51
C PHE A 9 -3.27 -15.83 -19.65
N SER A 10 -3.81 -15.27 -20.76
CA SER A 10 -3.00 -14.54 -21.75
C SER A 10 -2.55 -13.18 -21.17
N TYR A 11 -1.56 -12.51 -21.78
CA TYR A 11 -1.16 -11.15 -21.38
C TYR A 11 -2.35 -10.18 -21.30
N LYS A 12 -3.21 -10.17 -22.34
CA LYS A 12 -4.40 -9.32 -22.40
C LYS A 12 -5.38 -9.61 -21.26
N ARG A 13 -5.60 -10.91 -20.95
CA ARG A 13 -6.54 -11.33 -19.92
C ARG A 13 -6.02 -10.99 -18.52
N LEU A 14 -4.71 -11.20 -18.28
CA LEU A 14 -4.05 -10.86 -17.03
C LEU A 14 -4.11 -9.35 -16.79
N LEU A 15 -3.69 -8.53 -17.75
CA LEU A 15 -3.74 -7.07 -17.63
C LEU A 15 -5.17 -6.56 -17.44
N ARG A 16 -6.16 -7.13 -18.12
CA ARG A 16 -7.58 -6.74 -17.96
C ARG A 16 -8.12 -7.10 -16.57
N PHE A 17 -7.64 -8.19 -15.97
CA PHE A 17 -8.05 -8.59 -14.62
C PHE A 17 -7.41 -7.71 -13.54
N VAL A 18 -6.14 -7.36 -13.68
CA VAL A 18 -5.40 -6.56 -12.69
C VAL A 18 -5.62 -5.05 -12.83
N ALA A 19 -6.02 -4.55 -14.00
CA ALA A 19 -6.20 -3.13 -14.25
C ALA A 19 -7.13 -2.42 -13.23
N PRO A 20 -8.27 -2.99 -12.81
CA PRO A 20 -9.10 -2.37 -11.77
C PRO A 20 -8.36 -2.19 -10.44
N SER A 21 -7.47 -3.12 -10.07
CA SER A 21 -6.68 -3.02 -8.83
C SER A 21 -5.64 -1.89 -8.91
N ILE A 22 -5.01 -1.73 -10.06
CA ILE A 22 -4.09 -0.61 -10.31
C ILE A 22 -4.84 0.71 -10.23
N LEU A 23 -5.96 0.83 -10.95
CA LEU A 23 -6.79 2.04 -10.94
C LEU A 23 -7.33 2.35 -9.54
N MET A 24 -7.71 1.35 -8.77
CA MET A 24 -8.18 1.50 -7.40
C MET A 24 -7.12 2.18 -6.52
N LEU A 25 -5.89 1.70 -6.55
CA LEU A 25 -4.81 2.30 -5.75
C LEU A 25 -4.42 3.70 -6.26
N LEU A 26 -4.45 3.94 -7.58
CA LEU A 26 -4.26 5.28 -8.13
C LEU A 26 -5.34 6.26 -7.64
N CYS A 27 -6.61 5.86 -7.66
CA CYS A 27 -7.70 6.68 -7.11
C CYS A 27 -7.50 6.95 -5.62
N THR A 28 -7.05 5.96 -4.85
CA THR A 28 -6.74 6.12 -3.42
C THR A 28 -5.65 7.18 -3.19
N SER A 29 -4.60 7.18 -3.99
CA SER A 29 -3.54 8.20 -3.91
C SER A 29 -4.06 9.60 -4.25
N VAL A 30 -4.92 9.71 -5.26
CA VAL A 30 -5.48 11.01 -5.70
C VAL A 30 -6.38 11.61 -4.62
N TYR A 31 -7.29 10.84 -4.01
CA TYR A 31 -8.18 11.43 -3.00
C TYR A 31 -7.43 11.85 -1.73
N SER A 32 -6.35 11.17 -1.35
CA SER A 32 -5.50 11.62 -0.23
C SER A 32 -4.85 12.99 -0.50
N ILE A 33 -4.50 13.27 -1.76
CA ILE A 33 -3.99 14.58 -2.18
C ILE A 33 -5.10 15.63 -2.10
N VAL A 34 -6.33 15.28 -2.50
CA VAL A 34 -7.49 16.18 -2.45
C VAL A 34 -7.84 16.58 -1.02
N ASP A 35 -7.86 15.62 -0.09
CA ASP A 35 -8.09 15.88 1.35
C ASP A 35 -7.05 16.87 1.90
N GLY A 36 -5.76 16.63 1.65
CA GLY A 36 -4.68 17.55 2.03
C GLY A 36 -4.84 18.96 1.42
N PHE A 37 -5.30 19.05 0.16
CA PHE A 37 -5.57 20.31 -0.50
C PHE A 37 -6.67 21.12 0.22
N PHE A 38 -7.79 20.51 0.59
CA PHE A 38 -8.85 21.21 1.31
C PHE A 38 -8.38 21.68 2.68
N VAL A 39 -7.70 20.85 3.45
CA VAL A 39 -7.22 21.25 4.78
C VAL A 39 -6.20 22.38 4.69
N SER A 40 -5.22 22.29 3.80
CA SER A 40 -4.16 23.30 3.69
C SER A 40 -4.68 24.68 3.24
N ASN A 41 -5.66 24.70 2.31
CA ASN A 41 -6.13 25.95 1.70
C ASN A 41 -7.29 26.62 2.46
N TYR A 42 -8.11 25.84 3.15
CA TYR A 42 -9.34 26.36 3.78
C TYR A 42 -9.36 26.29 5.31
N VAL A 43 -8.54 25.44 5.93
CA VAL A 43 -8.51 25.31 7.40
C VAL A 43 -7.33 26.03 8.02
N GLY A 44 -6.14 25.86 7.44
CA GLY A 44 -4.94 26.59 7.86
C GLY A 44 -3.72 25.72 8.13
N LYS A 45 -2.62 26.39 8.51
CA LYS A 45 -1.30 25.78 8.64
C LYS A 45 -1.22 24.80 9.80
N THR A 46 -1.68 25.17 10.99
CA THR A 46 -1.63 24.31 12.20
C THR A 46 -2.49 23.07 12.05
N PRO A 47 -3.76 23.13 11.59
CA PRO A 47 -4.56 21.96 11.27
C PRO A 47 -3.94 21.05 10.21
N PHE A 48 -3.32 21.62 9.18
CA PHE A 48 -2.62 20.81 8.16
C PHE A 48 -1.40 20.09 8.73
N ALA A 49 -0.67 20.72 9.67
CA ALA A 49 0.41 20.08 10.40
C ALA A 49 -0.11 18.94 11.28
N ALA A 50 -1.25 19.14 11.97
CA ALA A 50 -1.87 18.09 12.78
C ALA A 50 -2.28 16.87 11.94
N LEU A 51 -2.89 17.08 10.76
CA LEU A 51 -3.21 16.02 9.81
C LEU A 51 -1.96 15.21 9.45
N ASN A 52 -0.88 15.88 9.05
CA ASN A 52 0.36 15.22 8.63
C ASN A 52 1.03 14.44 9.77
N LEU A 53 0.96 14.92 11.02
CA LEU A 53 1.50 14.22 12.19
C LEU A 53 0.71 12.96 12.53
N VAL A 54 -0.63 12.99 12.42
CA VAL A 54 -1.51 11.86 12.77
C VAL A 54 -1.55 10.79 11.68
N MET A 55 -1.40 11.16 10.41
CA MET A 55 -1.51 10.24 9.26
C MET A 55 -0.63 8.98 9.35
N PRO A 56 0.65 9.05 9.74
CA PRO A 56 1.48 7.83 9.86
C PRO A 56 0.92 6.82 10.87
N VAL A 57 0.34 7.29 11.98
CA VAL A 57 -0.26 6.42 12.99
C VAL A 57 -1.54 5.77 12.45
N LEU A 58 -2.38 6.53 11.78
CA LEU A 58 -3.59 6.02 11.13
C LEU A 58 -3.25 4.98 10.05
N MET A 59 -2.23 5.26 9.23
CA MET A 59 -1.73 4.30 8.22
C MET A 59 -1.18 3.03 8.88
N GLY A 60 -0.50 3.16 10.03
CA GLY A 60 -0.07 2.01 10.83
C GLY A 60 -1.24 1.12 11.25
N VAL A 61 -2.35 1.71 11.72
CA VAL A 61 -3.58 0.96 12.02
C VAL A 61 -4.18 0.34 10.76
N GLY A 62 -4.25 1.08 9.65
CA GLY A 62 -4.73 0.58 8.37
C GLY A 62 -3.93 -0.60 7.81
N THR A 63 -2.64 -0.66 8.12
CA THR A 63 -1.77 -1.76 7.70
C THR A 63 -2.23 -3.12 8.24
N LEU A 64 -2.95 -3.18 9.37
CA LEU A 64 -3.58 -4.42 9.87
C LEU A 64 -4.57 -4.99 8.84
N GLY A 65 -5.36 -4.11 8.21
CA GLY A 65 -6.29 -4.51 7.15
C GLY A 65 -5.58 -4.98 5.89
N PHE A 66 -4.51 -4.27 5.50
CA PHE A 66 -3.71 -4.64 4.34
C PHE A 66 -2.99 -5.98 4.56
N MET A 67 -2.40 -6.18 5.73
CA MET A 67 -1.76 -7.43 6.15
C MET A 67 -2.76 -8.61 6.15
N ALA A 68 -3.91 -8.43 6.79
CA ALA A 68 -4.94 -9.48 6.85
C ALA A 68 -5.58 -9.73 5.47
N GLY A 69 -5.70 -8.69 4.64
CA GLY A 69 -6.22 -8.77 3.29
C GLY A 69 -5.31 -9.55 2.35
N THR A 70 -4.03 -9.17 2.24
CA THR A 70 -3.08 -9.84 1.35
C THR A 70 -2.75 -11.25 1.83
N GLY A 71 -2.44 -11.41 3.13
CA GLY A 71 -2.14 -12.72 3.70
C GLY A 71 -3.33 -13.67 3.72
N GLY A 72 -4.52 -13.15 4.08
CA GLY A 72 -5.74 -13.94 4.14
C GLY A 72 -6.30 -14.32 2.77
N SER A 73 -6.27 -13.40 1.80
CA SER A 73 -6.72 -13.71 0.44
C SER A 73 -5.85 -14.79 -0.22
N ALA A 74 -4.56 -14.87 0.11
CA ALA A 74 -3.70 -15.94 -0.35
C ALA A 74 -4.14 -17.31 0.19
N VAL A 75 -4.43 -17.41 1.50
CA VAL A 75 -4.92 -18.66 2.12
C VAL A 75 -6.28 -19.06 1.56
N VAL A 76 -7.20 -18.11 1.44
CA VAL A 76 -8.56 -18.36 0.95
C VAL A 76 -8.55 -18.75 -0.53
N SER A 77 -7.79 -18.03 -1.38
CA SER A 77 -7.70 -18.34 -2.81
C SER A 77 -7.04 -19.69 -3.07
N MET A 78 -6.04 -20.08 -2.27
CA MET A 78 -5.44 -21.42 -2.32
C MET A 78 -6.49 -22.50 -1.97
N THR A 79 -7.26 -22.30 -0.91
CA THR A 79 -8.33 -23.24 -0.49
C THR A 79 -9.44 -23.34 -1.55
N LEU A 80 -9.76 -22.23 -2.24
CA LEU A 80 -10.67 -22.26 -3.41
C LEU A 80 -10.09 -23.07 -4.56
N GLY A 81 -8.79 -22.93 -4.83
CA GLY A 81 -8.09 -23.72 -5.85
C GLY A 81 -8.09 -25.22 -5.56
N GLU A 82 -8.04 -25.62 -4.28
CA GLU A 82 -8.18 -27.00 -3.84
C GLU A 82 -9.61 -27.55 -4.00
N GLY A 83 -10.55 -26.76 -4.49
CA GLY A 83 -11.95 -27.13 -4.67
C GLY A 83 -12.79 -27.10 -3.38
N ARG A 84 -12.25 -26.64 -2.26
CA ARG A 84 -12.89 -26.63 -0.93
C ARG A 84 -13.60 -25.29 -0.65
N LYS A 85 -14.64 -24.97 -1.44
CA LYS A 85 -15.34 -23.69 -1.38
C LYS A 85 -15.95 -23.36 -0.01
N GLU A 86 -16.58 -24.35 0.64
CA GLU A 86 -17.20 -24.14 1.96
C GLU A 86 -16.16 -23.78 3.02
N LEU A 87 -15.03 -24.50 3.02
CA LEU A 87 -13.91 -24.21 3.92
C LEU A 87 -13.26 -22.87 3.64
N ALA A 88 -13.16 -22.47 2.38
CA ALA A 88 -12.67 -21.14 1.98
C ALA A 88 -13.57 -20.02 2.52
N ASN A 89 -14.89 -20.19 2.48
CA ASN A 89 -15.84 -19.25 3.07
C ASN A 89 -15.76 -19.20 4.60
N GLU A 90 -15.51 -20.34 5.24
CA GLU A 90 -15.29 -20.42 6.69
C GLU A 90 -13.99 -19.67 7.08
N TYR A 91 -12.91 -19.87 6.35
CA TYR A 91 -11.64 -19.14 6.55
C TYR A 91 -11.79 -17.64 6.28
N PHE A 92 -12.46 -17.27 5.20
CA PHE A 92 -12.78 -15.88 4.88
C PHE A 92 -13.54 -15.19 6.01
N SER A 93 -14.62 -15.84 6.50
CA SER A 93 -15.43 -15.32 7.61
C SER A 93 -14.62 -15.17 8.90
N LEU A 94 -13.80 -16.17 9.24
CA LEU A 94 -12.92 -16.13 10.40
C LEU A 94 -11.94 -14.94 10.33
N ILE A 95 -11.27 -14.75 9.18
CA ILE A 95 -10.31 -13.68 9.00
C ILE A 95 -11.00 -12.31 9.12
N VAL A 96 -12.16 -12.14 8.50
CA VAL A 96 -12.94 -10.88 8.60
C VAL A 96 -13.33 -10.59 10.05
N TYR A 97 -13.88 -11.56 10.78
CA TYR A 97 -14.34 -11.35 12.16
C TYR A 97 -13.18 -11.09 13.12
N VAL A 98 -12.07 -11.81 13.00
CA VAL A 98 -10.88 -11.59 13.83
C VAL A 98 -10.27 -10.23 13.54
N THR A 99 -10.13 -9.86 12.26
CA THR A 99 -9.58 -8.56 11.88
C THR A 99 -10.47 -7.40 12.36
N LEU A 100 -11.81 -7.55 12.27
CA LEU A 100 -12.74 -6.56 12.79
C LEU A 100 -12.60 -6.43 14.32
N ALA A 101 -12.55 -7.53 15.06
CA ALA A 101 -12.39 -7.49 16.50
C ALA A 101 -11.06 -6.83 16.91
N VAL A 102 -9.95 -7.22 16.27
CA VAL A 102 -8.63 -6.62 16.51
C VAL A 102 -8.65 -5.12 16.18
N SER A 103 -9.24 -4.71 15.07
CA SER A 103 -9.30 -3.31 14.67
C SER A 103 -10.13 -2.45 15.63
N ILE A 104 -11.22 -2.98 16.19
CA ILE A 104 -12.01 -2.30 17.22
C ILE A 104 -11.16 -2.10 18.48
N VAL A 105 -10.45 -3.14 18.94
CA VAL A 105 -9.59 -3.04 20.13
C VAL A 105 -8.46 -2.05 19.92
N VAL A 106 -7.74 -2.15 18.79
CA VAL A 106 -6.64 -1.23 18.47
C VAL A 106 -7.15 0.20 18.29
N GLY A 107 -8.26 0.40 17.58
CA GLY A 107 -8.88 1.71 17.41
C GLY A 107 -9.30 2.34 18.73
N PHE A 108 -9.87 1.55 19.64
CA PHE A 108 -10.24 2.01 20.98
C PHE A 108 -9.01 2.37 21.82
N ILE A 109 -7.96 1.57 21.79
CA ILE A 109 -6.69 1.86 22.48
C ILE A 109 -6.10 3.18 21.94
N CYS A 110 -6.01 3.33 20.62
CA CYS A 110 -5.52 4.58 20.01
C CYS A 110 -6.41 5.78 20.33
N PHE A 111 -7.73 5.61 20.39
CA PHE A 111 -8.68 6.67 20.79
C PHE A 111 -8.42 7.14 22.23
N VAL A 112 -8.20 6.23 23.17
CA VAL A 112 -7.89 6.56 24.57
C VAL A 112 -6.52 7.20 24.70
N LEU A 113 -5.53 6.67 23.97
CA LEU A 113 -4.15 7.15 24.00
C LEU A 113 -3.87 8.32 23.04
N ALA A 114 -4.91 8.91 22.43
CA ALA A 114 -4.73 10.01 21.46
C ALA A 114 -3.89 11.19 22.00
N PRO A 115 -4.07 11.66 23.25
CA PRO A 115 -3.21 12.72 23.79
C PRO A 115 -1.73 12.29 23.91
N GLN A 116 -1.49 11.09 24.41
CA GLN A 116 -0.14 10.57 24.56
C GLN A 116 0.56 10.35 23.21
N ILE A 117 -0.22 9.93 22.20
CA ILE A 117 0.27 9.79 20.83
C ILE A 117 0.65 11.17 20.27
N ALA A 118 -0.20 12.20 20.46
CA ALA A 118 0.08 13.56 20.00
C ALA A 118 1.37 14.10 20.61
N LEU A 119 1.53 13.97 21.94
CA LEU A 119 2.75 14.38 22.65
C LEU A 119 3.97 13.60 22.16
N ALA A 120 3.87 12.29 21.97
CA ALA A 120 4.96 11.45 21.47
C ALA A 120 5.39 11.83 20.03
N LEU A 121 4.47 12.38 19.24
CA LEU A 121 4.75 12.93 17.91
C LEU A 121 5.34 14.35 17.94
N GLY A 122 5.52 14.93 19.13
CA GLY A 122 6.09 16.26 19.32
C GLY A 122 5.10 17.42 19.17
N ALA A 123 3.80 17.13 19.23
CA ALA A 123 2.79 18.18 19.24
C ALA A 123 2.70 18.84 20.61
N ASP A 124 2.54 20.16 20.63
CA ASP A 124 2.33 20.96 21.82
C ASP A 124 1.25 22.03 21.62
N GLY A 125 0.68 22.55 22.71
CA GLY A 125 -0.27 23.65 22.72
C GLY A 125 -1.48 23.44 21.78
N GLU A 126 -1.69 24.35 20.84
CA GLU A 126 -2.80 24.29 19.89
C GLU A 126 -2.69 23.10 18.92
N LEU A 127 -1.48 22.77 18.49
CA LEU A 127 -1.20 21.64 17.61
C LEU A 127 -1.57 20.31 18.29
N GLU A 128 -1.27 20.16 19.59
CA GLU A 128 -1.68 18.98 20.36
C GLU A 128 -3.20 18.84 20.39
N ALA A 129 -3.92 19.94 20.70
CA ALA A 129 -5.38 19.93 20.74
C ALA A 129 -5.99 19.53 19.39
N ASP A 130 -5.44 20.01 18.29
CA ASP A 130 -5.87 19.66 16.94
C ASP A 130 -5.54 18.20 16.60
N CYS A 131 -4.35 17.72 16.92
CA CYS A 131 -3.98 16.30 16.77
C CYS A 131 -4.94 15.38 17.52
N VAL A 132 -5.28 15.71 18.77
CA VAL A 132 -6.18 14.90 19.59
C VAL A 132 -7.61 14.91 19.03
N ARG A 133 -8.14 16.06 18.63
CA ARG A 133 -9.50 16.16 18.04
C ARG A 133 -9.59 15.37 16.74
N TYR A 134 -8.64 15.56 15.84
CA TYR A 134 -8.58 14.90 14.54
C TYR A 134 -8.42 13.39 14.69
N SER A 135 -7.44 12.95 15.47
CA SER A 135 -7.11 11.54 15.64
C SER A 135 -8.23 10.75 16.31
N ARG A 136 -8.91 11.32 17.32
CA ARG A 136 -10.04 10.65 17.99
C ARG A 136 -11.17 10.29 17.02
N ILE A 137 -11.55 11.19 16.12
CA ILE A 137 -12.58 10.92 15.12
C ILE A 137 -12.13 9.78 14.19
N LEU A 138 -10.88 9.82 13.73
CA LEU A 138 -10.34 8.80 12.82
C LEU A 138 -10.09 7.44 13.49
N PHE A 139 -9.67 7.42 14.76
CA PHE A 139 -9.51 6.17 15.50
C PHE A 139 -10.87 5.51 15.79
N LEU A 140 -11.94 6.27 15.95
CA LEU A 140 -13.28 5.73 16.08
C LEU A 140 -13.75 5.08 14.75
N SER A 141 -13.39 5.64 13.60
CA SER A 141 -13.72 5.09 12.28
C SER A 141 -12.68 4.05 11.79
N SER A 142 -11.56 3.88 12.48
CA SER A 142 -10.47 3.01 12.05
C SER A 142 -10.87 1.54 11.81
N PRO A 143 -11.84 0.93 12.51
CA PRO A 143 -12.31 -0.41 12.15
C PRO A 143 -12.85 -0.48 10.72
N ALA A 144 -13.57 0.56 10.26
CA ALA A 144 -14.05 0.63 8.89
C ALA A 144 -12.91 0.83 7.89
N PHE A 145 -11.90 1.62 8.25
CA PHE A 145 -10.68 1.81 7.46
C PHE A 145 -9.89 0.51 7.29
N VAL A 146 -9.70 -0.26 8.36
CA VAL A 146 -9.07 -1.57 8.33
C VAL A 146 -9.88 -2.54 7.44
N MET A 147 -11.21 -2.54 7.57
CA MET A 147 -12.09 -3.36 6.72
C MET A 147 -12.01 -2.94 5.25
N GLN A 148 -11.92 -1.67 4.93
CA GLN A 148 -11.75 -1.18 3.57
C GLN A 148 -10.49 -1.79 2.92
N TYR A 149 -9.34 -1.76 3.60
CA TYR A 149 -8.11 -2.38 3.10
C TYR A 149 -8.19 -3.90 3.00
N LEU A 150 -8.78 -4.55 3.98
CA LEU A 150 -9.01 -5.99 3.97
C LEU A 150 -9.80 -6.43 2.71
N PHE A 151 -10.93 -5.76 2.46
CA PHE A 151 -11.82 -6.14 1.37
C PHE A 151 -11.29 -5.77 -0.01
N GLN A 152 -10.32 -4.86 -0.14
CA GLN A 152 -9.62 -4.63 -1.40
C GLN A 152 -9.05 -5.93 -1.96
N SER A 153 -8.38 -6.73 -1.13
CA SER A 153 -7.82 -8.02 -1.52
C SER A 153 -8.91 -9.09 -1.71
N PHE A 154 -9.89 -9.14 -0.83
CA PHE A 154 -10.93 -10.17 -0.90
C PHE A 154 -11.90 -10.00 -2.07
N PHE A 155 -12.16 -8.78 -2.52
CA PHE A 155 -12.93 -8.59 -3.76
C PHE A 155 -12.20 -9.17 -4.97
N ILE A 156 -10.87 -9.08 -5.01
CA ILE A 156 -10.08 -9.68 -6.11
C ILE A 156 -10.14 -11.20 -6.02
N ALA A 157 -9.97 -11.77 -4.82
CA ALA A 157 -10.13 -13.20 -4.57
C ALA A 157 -11.55 -13.73 -4.87
N ALA A 158 -12.57 -12.86 -4.74
CA ALA A 158 -13.96 -13.16 -5.08
C ALA A 158 -14.28 -12.94 -6.58
N GLU A 159 -13.29 -12.73 -7.46
CA GLU A 159 -13.44 -12.42 -8.89
C GLU A 159 -14.23 -11.13 -9.17
N LYS A 160 -14.14 -10.15 -8.27
CA LYS A 160 -14.84 -8.87 -8.35
C LYS A 160 -13.91 -7.64 -8.27
N PRO A 161 -12.74 -7.61 -8.98
CA PRO A 161 -11.81 -6.49 -8.87
C PRO A 161 -12.43 -5.14 -9.28
N THR A 162 -13.33 -5.14 -10.27
CA THR A 162 -14.06 -3.94 -10.66
C THR A 162 -14.98 -3.42 -9.56
N LEU A 163 -15.56 -4.29 -8.73
CA LEU A 163 -16.39 -3.87 -7.60
C LEU A 163 -15.53 -3.25 -6.50
N SER A 164 -14.34 -3.79 -6.26
CA SER A 164 -13.34 -3.18 -5.37
C SER A 164 -13.01 -1.74 -5.80
N LEU A 165 -12.72 -1.54 -7.10
CA LEU A 165 -12.51 -0.21 -7.66
C LEU A 165 -13.71 0.72 -7.42
N LYS A 166 -14.94 0.26 -7.73
CA LYS A 166 -16.15 1.07 -7.55
C LYS A 166 -16.36 1.51 -6.11
N VAL A 167 -16.20 0.59 -5.15
CA VAL A 167 -16.35 0.91 -3.72
C VAL A 167 -15.32 1.94 -3.28
N ASN A 168 -14.06 1.79 -3.71
CA ASN A 168 -13.01 2.76 -3.38
C ASN A 168 -13.24 4.13 -4.01
N VAL A 169 -13.72 4.18 -5.27
CA VAL A 169 -14.09 5.45 -5.94
C VAL A 169 -15.25 6.12 -5.20
N ILE A 170 -16.29 5.37 -4.83
CA ILE A 170 -17.43 5.93 -4.05
C ILE A 170 -16.94 6.44 -2.69
N ALA A 171 -16.09 5.70 -1.99
CA ALA A 171 -15.52 6.13 -0.71
C ALA A 171 -14.71 7.42 -0.85
N GLY A 172 -13.83 7.51 -1.87
CA GLY A 172 -13.04 8.70 -2.14
C GLY A 172 -13.88 9.91 -2.57
N LEU A 173 -14.91 9.70 -3.41
CA LEU A 173 -15.85 10.76 -3.78
C LEU A 173 -16.67 11.23 -2.56
N THR A 174 -17.08 10.32 -1.69
CA THR A 174 -17.77 10.69 -0.43
C THR A 174 -16.88 11.58 0.42
N ASN A 175 -15.62 11.21 0.62
CA ASN A 175 -14.65 12.05 1.34
C ASN A 175 -14.52 13.42 0.66
N ALA A 176 -14.17 13.49 -0.64
CA ALA A 176 -13.93 14.76 -1.33
C ALA A 176 -15.17 15.69 -1.35
N VAL A 177 -16.37 15.14 -1.54
CA VAL A 177 -17.62 15.92 -1.49
C VAL A 177 -17.88 16.44 -0.07
N LEU A 178 -17.67 15.61 0.94
CA LEU A 178 -17.86 16.02 2.33
C LEU A 178 -16.76 16.97 2.81
N ASP A 179 -15.53 16.89 2.31
CA ASP A 179 -14.52 17.91 2.57
C ASP A 179 -15.00 19.29 2.08
N TYR A 180 -15.49 19.37 0.84
CA TYR A 180 -16.05 20.60 0.34
C TYR A 180 -17.24 21.10 1.21
N VAL A 181 -18.17 20.21 1.52
CA VAL A 181 -19.38 20.58 2.29
C VAL A 181 -19.02 20.98 3.73
N LEU A 182 -18.22 20.17 4.44
CA LEU A 182 -17.96 20.37 5.87
C LEU A 182 -16.86 21.40 6.16
N ILE A 183 -15.94 21.62 5.20
CA ILE A 183 -14.85 22.59 5.37
C ILE A 183 -15.22 23.94 4.75
N VAL A 184 -15.79 23.95 3.52
CA VAL A 184 -16.01 25.18 2.78
C VAL A 184 -17.40 25.75 3.04
N VAL A 185 -18.46 24.90 3.00
CA VAL A 185 -19.84 25.36 3.17
C VAL A 185 -20.20 25.54 4.65
N PHE A 186 -19.86 24.58 5.50
CA PHE A 186 -20.18 24.58 6.95
C PHE A 186 -19.00 24.93 7.85
N PRO A 187 -18.00 25.63 7.51
CA PRO A 187 -16.66 25.87 8.02
C PRO A 187 -16.33 25.18 9.37
N LEU A 188 -16.45 23.84 9.42
CA LEU A 188 -16.16 23.02 10.61
C LEU A 188 -14.66 22.81 10.82
N GLY A 189 -13.83 23.37 9.95
CA GLY A 189 -12.37 23.29 10.04
C GLY A 189 -11.85 21.86 10.02
N LEU A 190 -10.87 21.57 10.89
CA LEU A 190 -10.22 20.25 10.97
C LEU A 190 -11.18 19.11 11.36
N VAL A 191 -12.21 19.43 12.17
CA VAL A 191 -13.25 18.45 12.53
C VAL A 191 -14.06 18.06 11.30
N GLY A 192 -14.34 19.03 10.40
CA GLY A 192 -14.98 18.75 9.12
C GLY A 192 -14.18 17.78 8.25
N ALA A 193 -12.87 18.00 8.13
CA ALA A 193 -11.97 17.08 7.43
C ALA A 193 -11.98 15.68 8.05
N ALA A 194 -11.87 15.58 9.39
CA ALA A 194 -11.90 14.30 10.07
C ALA A 194 -13.22 13.53 9.84
N LEU A 195 -14.36 14.23 9.87
CA LEU A 195 -15.68 13.64 9.62
C LEU A 195 -15.83 13.19 8.15
N ALA A 196 -15.34 13.97 7.21
CA ALA A 196 -15.35 13.61 5.79
C ALA A 196 -14.52 12.34 5.51
N THR A 197 -13.32 12.29 6.08
CA THR A 197 -12.45 11.11 5.99
C THR A 197 -13.09 9.89 6.67
N ALA A 198 -13.65 10.05 7.87
CA ALA A 198 -14.37 8.99 8.57
C ALA A 198 -15.57 8.47 7.78
N ALA A 199 -16.34 9.35 7.15
CA ALA A 199 -17.46 8.96 6.30
C ALA A 199 -17.01 8.16 5.07
N GLY A 200 -15.94 8.60 4.40
CA GLY A 200 -15.33 7.84 3.32
C GLY A 200 -14.89 6.42 3.75
N GLN A 201 -14.23 6.31 4.91
CA GLN A 201 -13.82 5.03 5.50
C GLN A 201 -15.02 4.14 5.84
N LEU A 202 -16.09 4.71 6.41
CA LEU A 202 -17.34 3.97 6.70
C LEU A 202 -17.98 3.43 5.42
N VAL A 203 -18.05 4.22 4.37
CA VAL A 203 -18.55 3.76 3.06
C VAL A 203 -17.67 2.64 2.52
N GLY A 204 -16.35 2.81 2.53
CA GLY A 204 -15.38 1.83 2.03
C GLY A 204 -15.35 0.53 2.82
N GLY A 205 -15.63 0.56 4.13
CA GLY A 205 -15.64 -0.61 5.00
C GLY A 205 -16.99 -1.31 5.09
N ILE A 206 -18.11 -0.57 5.18
CA ILE A 206 -19.44 -1.14 5.42
C ILE A 206 -20.04 -1.74 4.14
N ILE A 207 -19.87 -1.09 2.97
CA ILE A 207 -20.42 -1.61 1.71
C ILE A 207 -19.93 -3.05 1.43
N PRO A 208 -18.62 -3.36 1.53
CA PRO A 208 -18.16 -4.73 1.35
C PRO A 208 -18.74 -5.72 2.36
N VAL A 209 -18.85 -5.32 3.64
CA VAL A 209 -19.47 -6.18 4.68
C VAL A 209 -20.90 -6.55 4.27
N ILE A 210 -21.72 -5.57 3.88
CA ILE A 210 -23.10 -5.81 3.44
C ILE A 210 -23.13 -6.70 2.19
N TYR A 211 -22.22 -6.44 1.23
CA TYR A 211 -22.15 -7.23 -0.01
C TYR A 211 -21.85 -8.69 0.27
N PHE A 212 -20.84 -8.99 1.10
CA PHE A 212 -20.46 -10.37 1.40
C PHE A 212 -21.39 -11.07 2.40
N PHE A 213 -22.14 -10.31 3.20
CA PHE A 213 -23.12 -10.87 4.13
C PHE A 213 -24.40 -11.32 3.42
N ARG A 214 -24.78 -10.64 2.33
CA ARG A 214 -25.93 -11.02 1.51
C ARG A 214 -25.56 -12.12 0.51
N GLU A 215 -26.58 -12.86 0.03
CA GLU A 215 -26.40 -13.71 -1.14
C GLU A 215 -25.88 -12.89 -2.30
N ASN A 216 -24.77 -13.30 -2.86
CA ASN A 216 -24.07 -12.57 -3.91
C ASN A 216 -23.54 -13.54 -4.99
N GLY A 217 -23.39 -13.07 -6.20
CA GLY A 217 -22.88 -13.88 -7.31
C GLY A 217 -21.36 -13.98 -7.38
N SER A 218 -20.65 -14.04 -6.21
CA SER A 218 -19.21 -14.20 -6.14
C SER A 218 -18.81 -15.56 -5.55
N LEU A 219 -17.50 -15.83 -5.49
CA LEU A 219 -16.97 -17.06 -4.89
C LEU A 219 -17.05 -17.06 -3.37
N LEU A 220 -17.07 -15.86 -2.75
CA LEU A 220 -16.98 -15.69 -1.31
C LEU A 220 -18.28 -15.14 -0.72
N GLN A 221 -18.63 -15.64 0.46
CA GLN A 221 -19.77 -15.20 1.26
C GLN A 221 -19.42 -15.27 2.74
N LEU A 222 -19.82 -14.26 3.53
CA LEU A 222 -19.70 -14.27 4.98
C LEU A 222 -20.76 -15.20 5.59
N GLY A 223 -20.34 -16.02 6.53
CA GLY A 223 -21.18 -16.99 7.21
C GLY A 223 -20.64 -17.38 8.57
N LYS A 224 -20.98 -18.60 9.00
CA LYS A 224 -20.44 -19.15 10.24
C LYS A 224 -18.95 -19.42 10.11
N ALA A 225 -18.19 -19.09 11.14
CA ALA A 225 -16.77 -19.35 11.22
C ALA A 225 -16.47 -20.25 12.40
N LYS A 226 -15.63 -21.25 12.19
CA LYS A 226 -15.01 -22.01 13.27
C LYS A 226 -13.61 -21.48 13.54
N TRP A 227 -13.12 -21.69 14.74
CA TRP A 227 -11.79 -21.26 15.10
C TRP A 227 -10.71 -22.14 14.47
N HIS A 228 -9.87 -21.53 13.61
CA HIS A 228 -8.73 -22.17 12.97
C HIS A 228 -7.47 -21.34 13.24
N GLY A 229 -6.82 -21.55 14.40
CA GLY A 229 -5.65 -20.78 14.82
C GLY A 229 -4.51 -20.82 13.79
N LYS A 230 -4.33 -21.95 13.08
CA LYS A 230 -3.34 -22.09 12.02
C LYS A 230 -3.60 -21.14 10.84
N VAL A 231 -4.87 -20.92 10.47
CA VAL A 231 -5.27 -20.01 9.39
C VAL A 231 -4.96 -18.57 9.77
N ILE A 232 -5.26 -18.17 11.00
CA ILE A 232 -4.93 -16.82 11.50
C ILE A 232 -3.41 -16.63 11.51
N TRP A 233 -2.64 -17.60 12.00
CA TRP A 233 -1.18 -17.54 11.98
C TRP A 233 -0.62 -17.43 10.56
N GLN A 234 -1.15 -18.22 9.62
CA GLN A 234 -0.76 -18.14 8.22
C GLN A 234 -1.12 -16.79 7.60
N THR A 235 -2.29 -16.25 7.90
CA THR A 235 -2.71 -14.91 7.46
C THR A 235 -1.73 -13.84 7.92
N VAL A 236 -1.39 -13.85 9.21
CA VAL A 236 -0.45 -12.87 9.80
C VAL A 236 0.96 -13.04 9.19
N THR A 237 1.47 -14.26 9.11
CA THR A 237 2.81 -14.49 8.55
C THR A 237 2.90 -14.18 7.07
N ASN A 238 1.88 -14.50 6.27
CA ASN A 238 1.85 -14.18 4.85
C ASN A 238 1.77 -12.67 4.59
N GLY A 239 0.99 -11.96 5.41
CA GLY A 239 0.83 -10.51 5.26
C GLY A 239 1.87 -9.68 6.03
N SER A 240 2.76 -10.30 6.81
CA SER A 240 3.76 -9.59 7.63
C SER A 240 4.72 -8.73 6.80
N SER A 241 4.94 -9.07 5.53
CA SER A 241 5.71 -8.26 4.59
C SER A 241 5.17 -6.84 4.43
N GLU A 242 3.85 -6.66 4.50
CA GLU A 242 3.19 -5.35 4.41
C GLU A 242 3.46 -4.51 5.66
N LEU A 243 3.32 -5.12 6.84
CA LEU A 243 3.62 -4.46 8.11
C LEU A 243 5.09 -4.02 8.17
N VAL A 244 6.00 -4.93 7.83
CA VAL A 244 7.44 -4.65 7.77
C VAL A 244 7.74 -3.51 6.80
N THR A 245 7.14 -3.53 5.60
CA THR A 245 7.35 -2.49 4.59
C THR A 245 6.91 -1.12 5.10
N ASN A 246 5.71 -1.02 5.68
CA ASN A 246 5.18 0.27 6.15
C ASN A 246 6.00 0.86 7.30
N ILE A 247 6.36 0.05 8.30
CA ILE A 247 7.21 0.50 9.42
C ILE A 247 8.58 0.94 8.91
N SER A 248 9.20 0.12 8.05
CA SER A 248 10.52 0.41 7.48
C SER A 248 10.52 1.70 6.68
N THR A 249 9.50 1.91 5.83
CA THR A 249 9.38 3.12 5.00
C THR A 249 9.32 4.38 5.86
N SER A 250 8.60 4.36 6.97
CA SER A 250 8.53 5.49 7.90
C SER A 250 9.90 5.81 8.52
N ILE A 251 10.61 4.80 9.01
CA ILE A 251 11.95 4.97 9.60
C ILE A 251 12.94 5.48 8.56
N VAL A 252 12.94 4.87 7.39
CA VAL A 252 13.85 5.23 6.29
C VAL A 252 13.59 6.65 5.81
N SER A 253 12.32 7.08 5.70
CA SER A 253 11.97 8.46 5.32
C SER A 253 12.55 9.50 6.28
N ILE A 254 12.51 9.20 7.59
CA ILE A 254 13.14 10.05 8.61
C ILE A 254 14.67 10.15 8.38
N LEU A 255 15.32 9.02 8.12
CA LEU A 255 16.77 8.99 7.87
C LEU A 255 17.16 9.77 6.61
N TYR A 256 16.36 9.65 5.53
CA TYR A 256 16.56 10.44 4.31
C TYR A 256 16.47 11.94 4.60
N ASN A 257 15.45 12.36 5.35
CA ASN A 257 15.30 13.77 5.73
C ASN A 257 16.49 14.29 6.55
N PHE A 258 17.01 13.50 7.50
CA PHE A 258 18.22 13.87 8.25
C PHE A 258 19.44 14.02 7.33
N GLN A 259 19.69 13.04 6.47
CA GLN A 259 20.84 13.08 5.56
C GLN A 259 20.75 14.24 4.56
N LEU A 260 19.55 14.55 4.08
CA LEU A 260 19.32 15.64 3.15
C LEU A 260 19.42 17.00 3.83
N MET A 261 18.92 17.13 5.06
CA MET A 261 19.08 18.35 5.84
C MET A 261 20.58 18.67 6.10
N GLU A 262 21.38 17.63 6.40
CA GLU A 262 22.83 17.78 6.58
C GLU A 262 23.56 18.10 5.26
N ALA A 263 23.17 17.46 4.15
CA ALA A 263 23.86 17.57 2.86
C ALA A 263 23.49 18.81 2.03
N ALA A 264 22.23 19.29 2.12
CA ALA A 264 21.70 20.37 1.26
C ALA A 264 20.64 21.25 1.95
N GLY A 265 20.52 21.17 3.27
CA GLY A 265 19.56 21.99 4.02
C GLY A 265 18.11 21.78 3.62
N GLU A 266 17.31 22.84 3.72
CA GLU A 266 15.87 22.81 3.42
C GLU A 266 15.59 22.45 1.96
N ASN A 267 16.42 22.87 1.01
CA ASN A 267 16.28 22.53 -0.41
C ASN A 267 16.40 21.02 -0.66
N GLY A 268 17.29 20.33 0.07
CA GLY A 268 17.42 18.86 -0.02
C GLY A 268 16.15 18.12 0.44
N VAL A 269 15.58 18.55 1.56
CA VAL A 269 14.34 17.96 2.11
C VAL A 269 13.15 18.26 1.18
N ALA A 270 13.06 19.49 0.66
CA ALA A 270 12.02 19.88 -0.30
C ALA A 270 12.10 19.06 -1.60
N ALA A 271 13.33 18.89 -2.13
CA ALA A 271 13.58 18.06 -3.31
C ALA A 271 13.11 16.61 -3.11
N TYR A 272 13.40 16.02 -1.96
CA TYR A 272 12.95 14.67 -1.62
C TYR A 272 11.42 14.58 -1.54
N GLY A 273 10.77 15.55 -0.92
CA GLY A 273 9.31 15.63 -0.86
C GLY A 273 8.68 15.61 -2.25
N ILE A 274 9.22 16.39 -3.19
CA ILE A 274 8.75 16.44 -4.59
C ILE A 274 8.92 15.06 -5.27
N ILE A 275 10.09 14.43 -5.09
CA ILE A 275 10.37 13.10 -5.65
C ILE A 275 9.38 12.07 -5.08
N MET A 276 9.05 12.14 -3.79
CA MET A 276 8.11 11.20 -3.15
C MET A 276 6.70 11.28 -3.73
N TYR A 277 6.21 12.46 -4.15
CA TYR A 277 4.90 12.55 -4.83
C TYR A 277 4.86 11.75 -6.14
N VAL A 278 5.94 11.78 -6.92
CA VAL A 278 6.03 10.98 -8.14
C VAL A 278 6.22 9.49 -7.81
N ASP A 279 7.04 9.19 -6.81
CA ASP A 279 7.32 7.83 -6.34
C ASP A 279 6.04 7.09 -5.93
N ILE A 280 5.15 7.73 -5.16
CA ILE A 280 3.88 7.16 -4.72
C ILE A 280 3.03 6.72 -5.92
N ILE A 281 2.93 7.55 -6.96
CA ILE A 281 2.16 7.23 -8.17
C ILE A 281 2.76 6.00 -8.88
N PHE A 282 4.07 5.95 -9.03
CA PHE A 282 4.76 4.86 -9.74
C PHE A 282 4.73 3.55 -8.94
N MET A 283 4.90 3.64 -7.61
CA MET A 283 4.77 2.49 -6.72
C MET A 283 3.38 1.86 -6.78
N THR A 284 2.35 2.69 -6.92
CA THR A 284 0.97 2.23 -7.01
C THR A 284 0.74 1.29 -8.21
N LEU A 285 1.47 1.47 -9.31
CA LEU A 285 1.40 0.56 -10.46
C LEU A 285 1.91 -0.84 -10.11
N TYR A 286 3.04 -0.92 -9.43
CA TYR A 286 3.61 -2.21 -9.01
C TYR A 286 2.78 -2.90 -7.93
N LEU A 287 2.33 -2.14 -6.93
CA LEU A 287 1.48 -2.65 -5.86
C LEU A 287 0.13 -3.11 -6.40
N GLY A 288 -0.50 -2.34 -7.29
CA GLY A 288 -1.78 -2.68 -7.89
C GLY A 288 -1.70 -3.94 -8.77
N TYR A 289 -0.62 -4.09 -9.54
CA TYR A 289 -0.36 -5.31 -10.28
C TYR A 289 -0.15 -6.52 -9.34
N SER A 290 0.65 -6.35 -8.31
CA SER A 290 0.97 -7.39 -7.33
C SER A 290 -0.30 -7.84 -6.59
N LEU A 291 -1.09 -6.89 -6.08
CA LEU A 291 -2.35 -7.15 -5.40
C LEU A 291 -3.37 -7.86 -6.31
N GLY A 292 -3.46 -7.40 -7.57
CA GLY A 292 -4.38 -7.97 -8.55
C GLY A 292 -4.02 -9.38 -9.00
N SER A 293 -2.73 -9.71 -9.11
CA SER A 293 -2.25 -11.01 -9.57
C SER A 293 -2.14 -12.07 -8.47
N ALA A 294 -1.99 -11.68 -7.21
CA ALA A 294 -1.76 -12.60 -6.09
C ALA A 294 -2.85 -13.67 -5.92
N PRO A 295 -4.16 -13.36 -5.94
CA PRO A 295 -5.21 -14.39 -5.83
C PRO A 295 -5.22 -15.40 -6.97
N ILE A 296 -4.82 -14.99 -8.19
CA ILE A 296 -4.72 -15.89 -9.35
C ILE A 296 -3.60 -16.92 -9.10
N VAL A 297 -2.44 -16.44 -8.65
CA VAL A 297 -1.28 -17.30 -8.31
C VAL A 297 -1.66 -18.26 -7.18
N SER A 298 -2.28 -17.77 -6.11
CA SER A 298 -2.71 -18.59 -4.97
C SER A 298 -3.70 -19.66 -5.37
N PHE A 299 -4.67 -19.33 -6.23
CA PHE A 299 -5.67 -20.27 -6.74
C PHE A 299 -5.01 -21.41 -7.53
N HIS A 300 -4.18 -21.08 -8.52
CA HIS A 300 -3.51 -22.10 -9.33
C HIS A 300 -2.51 -22.92 -8.53
N TYR A 301 -1.90 -22.36 -7.51
CA TYR A 301 -1.07 -23.10 -6.56
C TYR A 301 -1.89 -24.12 -5.78
N GLY A 302 -3.04 -23.73 -5.25
CA GLY A 302 -3.96 -24.63 -4.56
C GLY A 302 -4.55 -25.72 -5.47
N ALA A 303 -4.82 -25.39 -6.72
CA ALA A 303 -5.32 -26.33 -7.73
C ALA A 303 -4.24 -27.30 -8.27
N GLY A 304 -2.98 -27.15 -7.87
CA GLY A 304 -1.87 -27.96 -8.40
C GLY A 304 -1.59 -27.70 -9.90
N ASN A 305 -2.09 -26.60 -10.45
CA ASN A 305 -1.91 -26.25 -11.87
C ASN A 305 -0.54 -25.59 -12.11
N HIS A 306 0.49 -26.42 -12.09
CA HIS A 306 1.88 -25.96 -12.25
C HIS A 306 2.14 -25.32 -13.61
N ALA A 307 1.43 -25.76 -14.66
CA ALA A 307 1.58 -25.18 -16.00
C ALA A 307 1.16 -23.71 -16.01
N GLU A 308 0.02 -23.39 -15.37
CA GLU A 308 -0.45 -22.02 -15.28
C GLU A 308 0.36 -21.18 -14.30
N LEU A 309 0.86 -21.76 -13.20
CA LEU A 309 1.80 -21.06 -12.30
C LEU A 309 3.06 -20.61 -13.05
N LYS A 310 3.63 -21.48 -13.86
CA LYS A 310 4.79 -21.19 -14.71
C LYS A 310 4.47 -20.09 -15.74
N ASN A 311 3.31 -20.17 -16.37
CA ASN A 311 2.80 -19.18 -17.29
C ASN A 311 2.65 -17.78 -16.62
N LEU A 312 2.02 -17.73 -15.45
CA LEU A 312 1.81 -16.51 -14.66
C LEU A 312 3.15 -15.91 -14.19
N CYS A 313 4.05 -16.72 -13.65
CA CYS A 313 5.37 -16.27 -13.24
C CYS A 313 6.12 -15.61 -14.41
N ARG A 314 6.23 -16.30 -15.56
CA ARG A 314 6.92 -15.77 -16.74
C ARG A 314 6.28 -14.47 -17.25
N LYS A 315 4.95 -14.43 -17.35
CA LYS A 315 4.23 -13.24 -17.84
C LYS A 315 4.36 -12.06 -16.89
N SER A 316 4.28 -12.30 -15.58
CA SER A 316 4.46 -11.26 -14.57
C SER A 316 5.87 -10.68 -14.62
N LEU A 317 6.89 -11.52 -14.73
CA LEU A 317 8.28 -11.07 -14.89
C LEU A 317 8.44 -10.15 -16.11
N VAL A 318 7.85 -10.52 -17.25
CA VAL A 318 7.90 -9.70 -18.48
C VAL A 318 7.14 -8.37 -18.28
N ILE A 319 5.91 -8.41 -17.75
CA ILE A 319 5.09 -7.20 -17.54
C ILE A 319 5.78 -6.24 -16.60
N ILE A 320 6.28 -6.72 -15.45
CA ILE A 320 6.93 -5.89 -14.44
C ILE A 320 8.25 -5.30 -14.96
N SER A 321 9.04 -6.09 -15.67
CA SER A 321 10.29 -5.59 -16.28
C SER A 321 10.00 -4.54 -17.35
N ALA A 322 9.02 -4.77 -18.22
CA ALA A 322 8.59 -3.79 -19.22
C ALA A 322 8.09 -2.50 -18.56
N CYS A 323 7.28 -2.62 -17.52
CA CYS A 323 6.81 -1.48 -16.72
C CYS A 323 8.00 -0.70 -16.13
N GLY A 324 9.00 -1.40 -15.57
CA GLY A 324 10.20 -0.77 -15.01
C GLY A 324 10.98 0.05 -16.04
N VAL A 325 11.19 -0.52 -17.23
CA VAL A 325 11.85 0.19 -18.34
C VAL A 325 11.04 1.41 -18.80
N ILE A 326 9.72 1.27 -18.92
CA ILE A 326 8.83 2.36 -19.30
C ILE A 326 8.88 3.49 -18.25
N LEU A 327 8.80 3.17 -16.96
CA LEU A 327 8.82 4.15 -15.88
C LEU A 327 10.19 4.84 -15.78
N LEU A 328 11.28 4.13 -15.92
CA LEU A 328 12.62 4.71 -15.98
C LEU A 328 12.73 5.68 -17.16
N THR A 329 12.35 5.24 -18.37
CA THR A 329 12.42 6.07 -19.57
C THR A 329 11.54 7.32 -19.46
N ALA A 330 10.31 7.16 -19.00
CA ALA A 330 9.39 8.26 -18.76
C ALA A 330 9.96 9.24 -17.73
N SER A 331 10.54 8.74 -16.63
CA SER A 331 11.18 9.59 -15.61
C SER A 331 12.36 10.39 -16.18
N GLN A 332 13.20 9.78 -17.01
CA GLN A 332 14.34 10.48 -17.60
C GLN A 332 13.90 11.62 -18.54
N ILE A 333 12.84 11.39 -19.31
CA ILE A 333 12.30 12.38 -20.27
C ILE A 333 11.50 13.47 -19.54
N LEU A 334 10.65 13.07 -18.59
CA LEU A 334 9.68 13.94 -17.93
C LEU A 334 10.20 14.56 -16.62
N ALA A 335 11.45 14.29 -16.20
CA ALA A 335 11.99 14.78 -14.94
C ALA A 335 11.82 16.32 -14.80
N GLY A 336 12.30 17.10 -15.78
CA GLY A 336 12.18 18.55 -15.77
C GLY A 336 10.73 19.06 -15.72
N PRO A 337 9.85 18.64 -16.66
CA PRO A 337 8.43 18.99 -16.62
C PRO A 337 7.71 18.62 -15.32
N LEU A 338 7.94 17.43 -14.78
CA LEU A 338 7.31 16.98 -13.52
C LEU A 338 7.76 17.80 -12.32
N VAL A 339 9.06 18.06 -12.21
CA VAL A 339 9.62 18.88 -11.12
C VAL A 339 9.16 20.34 -11.21
N LYS A 340 9.04 20.89 -12.42
CA LYS A 340 8.53 22.26 -12.64
C LYS A 340 7.13 22.49 -12.07
N ILE A 341 6.28 21.46 -11.99
CA ILE A 341 4.95 21.58 -11.39
C ILE A 341 5.05 22.06 -9.93
N PHE A 342 6.11 21.65 -9.22
CA PHE A 342 6.26 21.88 -7.79
C PHE A 342 7.34 22.93 -7.45
N ALA A 343 8.39 23.09 -8.27
CA ALA A 343 9.58 23.88 -7.95
C ALA A 343 9.89 24.98 -8.98
N ASN A 344 8.90 25.48 -9.73
CA ASN A 344 9.14 26.50 -10.77
C ASN A 344 9.52 27.89 -10.21
N TYR A 345 9.35 28.10 -8.91
CA TYR A 345 9.65 29.35 -8.22
C TYR A 345 11.11 29.48 -7.76
N ASP A 346 11.87 28.38 -7.74
CA ASP A 346 13.25 28.34 -7.27
C ASP A 346 14.10 27.51 -8.24
N GLN A 347 15.05 28.17 -8.91
CA GLN A 347 15.88 27.53 -9.94
C GLN A 347 16.87 26.53 -9.34
N GLU A 348 17.42 26.80 -8.16
CA GLU A 348 18.36 25.89 -7.49
C GLU A 348 17.66 24.60 -7.07
N LEU A 349 16.48 24.74 -6.44
CA LEU A 349 15.64 23.60 -6.06
C LEU A 349 15.21 22.78 -7.30
N LEU A 350 14.86 23.46 -8.41
CA LEU A 350 14.47 22.83 -9.66
C LEU A 350 15.60 21.95 -10.23
N GLU A 351 16.82 22.50 -10.30
CA GLU A 351 17.98 21.79 -10.83
C GLU A 351 18.38 20.62 -9.93
N MET A 352 18.47 20.85 -8.62
CA MET A 352 18.77 19.82 -7.63
C MET A 352 17.75 18.67 -7.69
N THR A 353 16.45 18.99 -7.68
CA THR A 353 15.39 18.01 -7.71
C THR A 353 15.37 17.23 -9.02
N THR A 354 15.54 17.90 -10.16
CA THR A 354 15.56 17.24 -11.48
C THR A 354 16.72 16.26 -11.57
N TRP A 355 17.90 16.67 -11.12
CA TRP A 355 19.08 15.83 -11.11
C TRP A 355 18.93 14.66 -10.13
N GLY A 356 18.50 14.92 -8.91
CA GLY A 356 18.23 13.89 -7.88
C GLY A 356 17.18 12.90 -8.34
N PHE A 357 16.08 13.37 -8.96
CA PHE A 357 15.03 12.51 -9.48
C PHE A 357 15.51 11.58 -10.60
N ARG A 358 16.36 12.08 -11.51
CA ARG A 358 16.93 11.21 -12.57
C ARG A 358 17.76 10.06 -12.01
N ILE A 359 18.54 10.31 -10.95
CA ILE A 359 19.31 9.26 -10.27
C ILE A 359 18.34 8.31 -9.54
N TYR A 360 17.43 8.84 -8.73
CA TYR A 360 16.45 8.06 -7.97
C TYR A 360 15.63 7.15 -8.88
N ALA A 361 15.22 7.65 -10.05
CA ALA A 361 14.38 6.94 -11.00
C ALA A 361 15.01 5.65 -11.57
N ILE A 362 16.32 5.49 -11.49
CA ILE A 362 17.00 4.24 -11.88
C ILE A 362 16.48 3.06 -11.04
N ALA A 363 16.09 3.31 -9.79
CA ALA A 363 15.50 2.30 -8.93
C ALA A 363 14.19 1.71 -9.49
N PHE A 364 13.40 2.49 -10.23
CA PHE A 364 12.13 2.00 -10.80
C PHE A 364 12.32 0.81 -11.73
N MET A 365 13.47 0.72 -12.42
CA MET A 365 13.76 -0.40 -13.31
C MET A 365 13.66 -1.76 -12.63
N VAL A 366 14.08 -1.85 -11.37
CA VAL A 366 14.19 -3.12 -10.63
C VAL A 366 13.20 -3.25 -9.47
N ARG A 367 12.70 -2.12 -8.97
CA ARG A 367 11.83 -2.06 -7.78
C ARG A 367 10.55 -2.87 -7.93
N GLY A 368 9.94 -2.84 -9.11
CA GLY A 368 8.76 -3.65 -9.42
C GLY A 368 8.97 -5.14 -9.25
N MET A 369 10.16 -5.63 -9.61
CA MET A 369 10.55 -7.03 -9.46
C MET A 369 10.59 -7.46 -7.99
N ASN A 370 11.11 -6.59 -7.11
CA ASN A 370 11.20 -6.84 -5.68
C ASN A 370 9.81 -6.82 -5.02
N VAL A 371 8.97 -5.83 -5.38
CA VAL A 371 7.59 -5.71 -4.88
C VAL A 371 6.77 -6.92 -5.29
N TRP A 372 6.79 -7.25 -6.59
CA TRP A 372 6.08 -8.41 -7.11
C TRP A 372 6.63 -9.72 -6.56
N GLY A 373 7.94 -9.88 -6.45
CA GLY A 373 8.58 -11.08 -5.91
C GLY A 373 8.15 -11.37 -4.48
N SER A 374 8.11 -10.35 -3.60
CA SER A 374 7.57 -10.49 -2.25
C SER A 374 6.10 -10.93 -2.27
N SER A 375 5.25 -10.24 -3.05
CA SER A 375 3.83 -10.57 -3.20
C SER A 375 3.59 -11.97 -3.80
N PHE A 376 4.44 -12.40 -4.74
CA PHE A 376 4.39 -13.73 -5.33
C PHE A 376 4.62 -14.83 -4.29
N PHE A 377 5.58 -14.65 -3.37
CA PHE A 377 5.78 -15.58 -2.27
C PHE A 377 4.66 -15.52 -1.21
N THR A 378 4.07 -14.36 -0.96
CA THR A 378 2.81 -14.26 -0.19
C THR A 378 1.72 -15.10 -0.84
N ALA A 379 1.54 -14.99 -2.14
CA ALA A 379 0.54 -15.74 -2.90
C ALA A 379 0.80 -17.27 -2.88
N LEU A 380 2.06 -17.70 -2.81
CA LEU A 380 2.43 -19.10 -2.60
C LEU A 380 2.34 -19.56 -1.13
N ASN A 381 1.74 -18.76 -0.26
CA ASN A 381 1.66 -19.00 1.19
C ASN A 381 3.04 -19.22 1.86
N ASN A 382 4.06 -18.53 1.37
CA ASN A 382 5.40 -18.50 1.96
C ASN A 382 5.72 -17.11 2.53
N GLY A 383 5.01 -16.75 3.59
CA GLY A 383 5.16 -15.46 4.26
C GLY A 383 6.57 -15.18 4.78
N ALA A 384 7.30 -16.23 5.18
CA ALA A 384 8.68 -16.07 5.66
C ALA A 384 9.62 -15.51 4.57
N VAL A 385 9.54 -16.04 3.34
CA VAL A 385 10.34 -15.54 2.22
C VAL A 385 9.88 -14.14 1.80
N SER A 386 8.56 -13.91 1.77
CA SER A 386 7.99 -12.59 1.47
C SER A 386 8.46 -11.54 2.47
N ALA A 387 8.37 -11.83 3.76
CA ALA A 387 8.84 -10.95 4.83
C ALA A 387 10.35 -10.73 4.76
N ALA A 388 11.14 -11.75 4.46
CA ALA A 388 12.60 -11.62 4.32
C ALA A 388 12.97 -10.69 3.16
N ILE A 389 12.32 -10.83 1.98
CA ILE A 389 12.55 -9.93 0.85
C ILE A 389 12.19 -8.49 1.24
N SER A 390 11.02 -8.27 1.83
CA SER A 390 10.57 -6.94 2.25
C SER A 390 11.49 -6.33 3.32
N PHE A 391 11.86 -7.09 4.36
CA PHE A 391 12.72 -6.62 5.43
C PHE A 391 14.12 -6.24 4.93
N LEU A 392 14.75 -7.11 4.17
CA LEU A 392 16.08 -6.83 3.61
C LEU A 392 16.03 -5.61 2.68
N ARG A 393 15.00 -5.51 1.83
CA ARG A 393 14.84 -4.43 0.86
C ARG A 393 14.59 -3.07 1.53
N THR A 394 13.58 -3.00 2.40
CA THR A 394 13.06 -1.71 2.89
C THR A 394 13.71 -1.27 4.19
N PHE A 395 14.27 -2.18 4.96
CA PHE A 395 14.90 -1.88 6.25
C PHE A 395 16.42 -1.99 6.15
N VAL A 396 16.95 -3.20 5.98
CA VAL A 396 18.40 -3.44 6.11
C VAL A 396 19.19 -2.68 5.05
N PHE A 397 18.91 -2.91 3.77
CA PHE A 397 19.72 -2.31 2.71
C PHE A 397 19.55 -0.80 2.64
N GLN A 398 18.32 -0.29 2.80
CA GLN A 398 18.10 1.15 2.73
C GLN A 398 18.75 1.88 3.92
N ILE A 399 18.61 1.39 5.16
CA ILE A 399 19.23 2.01 6.34
C ILE A 399 20.75 2.00 6.22
N VAL A 400 21.34 0.85 5.92
CA VAL A 400 22.80 0.73 5.84
C VAL A 400 23.36 1.66 4.77
N ILE A 401 22.75 1.68 3.58
CA ILE A 401 23.28 2.45 2.46
C ILE A 401 23.06 3.94 2.67
N VAL A 402 21.88 4.39 3.15
CA VAL A 402 21.61 5.81 3.39
C VAL A 402 22.46 6.42 4.52
N LEU A 403 22.94 5.60 5.45
CA LEU A 403 23.85 6.07 6.50
C LEU A 403 25.32 6.13 6.07
N ILE A 404 25.73 5.30 5.11
CA ILE A 404 27.14 5.17 4.69
C ILE A 404 27.41 5.99 3.42
N LEU A 405 26.58 5.85 2.38
CA LEU A 405 26.88 6.37 1.06
C LEU A 405 26.94 7.91 1.00
N PRO A 406 26.09 8.67 1.71
CA PRO A 406 26.19 10.15 1.74
C PRO A 406 27.51 10.65 2.34
N LYS A 407 28.07 9.92 3.30
CA LYS A 407 29.38 10.27 3.89
C LYS A 407 30.55 10.11 2.92
N LEU A 408 30.39 9.26 1.89
CA LEU A 408 31.43 8.99 0.89
C LEU A 408 31.35 9.95 -0.33
N ILE A 409 30.14 10.22 -0.79
CA ILE A 409 29.89 10.94 -2.05
C ILE A 409 28.85 12.07 -1.94
N GLY A 410 28.60 12.56 -0.70
CA GLY A 410 27.70 13.68 -0.45
C GLY A 410 26.25 13.42 -0.89
N ILE A 411 25.57 14.47 -1.36
CA ILE A 411 24.16 14.43 -1.77
C ILE A 411 23.86 13.41 -2.87
N THR A 412 24.82 13.15 -3.77
CA THR A 412 24.72 12.08 -4.78
C THR A 412 24.49 10.73 -4.11
N GLY A 413 25.17 10.50 -2.97
CA GLY A 413 25.01 9.30 -2.18
C GLY A 413 23.60 9.13 -1.62
N VAL A 414 22.92 10.22 -1.26
CA VAL A 414 21.54 10.14 -0.80
C VAL A 414 20.63 9.63 -1.92
N TRP A 415 20.72 10.22 -3.13
CA TRP A 415 19.91 9.80 -4.27
C TRP A 415 20.24 8.39 -4.78
N LEU A 416 21.50 7.98 -4.74
CA LEU A 416 21.93 6.63 -5.12
C LEU A 416 21.59 5.57 -4.08
N SER A 417 21.29 5.95 -2.84
CA SER A 417 21.03 4.98 -1.77
C SER A 417 19.87 4.06 -2.08
N ILE A 418 18.74 4.60 -2.59
CA ILE A 418 17.60 3.78 -2.99
C ILE A 418 17.93 2.85 -4.16
N VAL A 419 18.73 3.35 -5.11
CA VAL A 419 19.12 2.58 -6.30
C VAL A 419 19.91 1.35 -5.89
N LEU A 420 20.95 1.54 -5.09
CA LEU A 420 21.79 0.41 -4.62
C LEU A 420 21.01 -0.55 -3.74
N ALA A 421 20.13 -0.04 -2.85
CA ALA A 421 19.29 -0.87 -2.00
C ALA A 421 18.35 -1.77 -2.83
N GLU A 422 17.71 -1.22 -3.86
CA GLU A 422 16.82 -1.99 -4.72
C GLU A 422 17.57 -2.99 -5.60
N PHE A 423 18.79 -2.68 -6.06
CA PHE A 423 19.62 -3.65 -6.79
C PHE A 423 20.11 -4.79 -5.88
N LEU A 424 20.50 -4.50 -4.64
CA LEU A 424 20.85 -5.56 -3.68
C LEU A 424 19.63 -6.44 -3.37
N ALA A 425 18.45 -5.83 -3.18
CA ALA A 425 17.22 -6.56 -2.98
C ALA A 425 16.84 -7.42 -4.20
N LEU A 426 17.15 -6.97 -5.42
CA LEU A 426 16.93 -7.75 -6.63
C LEU A 426 17.71 -9.07 -6.60
N PHE A 427 18.98 -9.06 -6.19
CA PHE A 427 19.76 -10.29 -6.05
C PHE A 427 19.14 -11.25 -5.04
N VAL A 428 18.63 -10.73 -3.92
CA VAL A 428 17.91 -11.54 -2.91
C VAL A 428 16.63 -12.13 -3.52
N THR A 429 15.83 -11.30 -4.19
CA THR A 429 14.57 -11.71 -4.82
C THR A 429 14.80 -12.79 -5.87
N ILE A 430 15.77 -12.60 -6.77
CA ILE A 430 16.16 -13.59 -7.80
C ILE A 430 16.69 -14.86 -7.13
N GLY A 431 17.52 -14.71 -6.09
CA GLY A 431 18.05 -15.84 -5.33
C GLY A 431 16.92 -16.72 -4.75
N PHE A 432 15.91 -16.13 -4.13
CA PHE A 432 14.75 -16.87 -3.64
C PHE A 432 13.89 -17.45 -4.77
N LEU A 433 13.69 -16.73 -5.87
CA LEU A 433 12.98 -17.25 -7.05
C LEU A 433 13.69 -18.48 -7.62
N ILE A 434 15.00 -18.48 -7.72
CA ILE A 434 15.77 -19.64 -8.20
C ILE A 434 15.74 -20.79 -7.18
N ALA A 435 15.98 -20.49 -5.89
CA ALA A 435 16.10 -21.51 -4.85
C ALA A 435 14.76 -22.25 -4.60
N LYS A 436 13.63 -21.56 -4.72
CA LYS A 436 12.31 -22.12 -4.44
C LYS A 436 11.56 -22.68 -5.65
N ARG A 437 12.11 -22.53 -6.87
CA ARG A 437 11.44 -22.94 -8.12
C ARG A 437 11.00 -24.41 -8.14
N LYS A 438 11.86 -25.31 -7.67
CA LYS A 438 11.55 -26.74 -7.61
C LYS A 438 10.47 -27.08 -6.57
N LYS A 439 10.45 -26.35 -5.44
CA LYS A 439 9.49 -26.58 -4.37
C LYS A 439 8.05 -26.21 -4.78
N TYR A 440 7.90 -25.14 -5.57
CA TYR A 440 6.60 -24.59 -5.95
C TYR A 440 6.25 -24.81 -7.43
N TYR A 441 7.13 -25.43 -8.21
CA TYR A 441 6.90 -25.82 -9.61
C TYR A 441 6.49 -24.68 -10.56
N TYR A 442 6.97 -23.45 -10.34
CA TYR A 442 6.65 -22.29 -11.19
C TYR A 442 7.71 -21.97 -12.26
N ALA A 443 8.80 -22.74 -12.37
CA ALA A 443 9.85 -22.56 -13.37
C ALA A 443 10.47 -23.91 -13.78
#